data_85c96b9113d9151d9c53a1bd28c5bbad
#
_entry.id   85c96b9113d9151d9c53a1bd28c5bbad
#
_cell.length_a   1.000
_cell.length_b   1.000
_cell.length_c   1.000
_cell.angle_alpha   90.00
_cell.angle_beta   90.00
_cell.angle_gamma   90.00
#
_symmetry.space_group_name_H-M   'P 1'
#
loop_
_entity.id
_entity.type
_entity.pdbx_description
1 polymer ?
#
loop_
_entity_poly.entity_id
_entity_poly.type
_entity_poly.pdbx_seq_one_letter_code
_entity_poly.pdbx_strand_id
1 'polypeptide(L)'
;SIVQGSTGTNGTTQYGTASGISRLTQDGYSSGMLQRMAIDKDGLISGIFSNGNDLTLGQVLLADFTNSGGLSSEGNNLYKETYDSGQPLIGAAGSSGRGLVQASTLELSNVDLAREFVDMISAQRGFQANSKIITTTDEILSELVNLKR
;
A
#
# COMPACT_ATOMS: atom_id res chain seq x y z
N SER A 1 4.52 -13.44 -39.45
CA SER A 1 4.56 -14.78 -40.08
C SER A 1 3.91 -14.72 -41.46
N ILE A 2 4.56 -15.33 -42.43
CA ILE A 2 4.01 -15.47 -43.79
C ILE A 2 3.07 -16.68 -43.73
N VAL A 3 1.76 -16.47 -43.85
CA VAL A 3 0.81 -17.57 -43.93
C VAL A 3 0.68 -17.97 -45.41
N GLN A 4 1.32 -19.09 -45.78
CA GLN A 4 1.01 -19.79 -47.02
C GLN A 4 -0.26 -20.61 -46.85
N GLY A 5 -1.39 -20.08 -47.23
CA GLY A 5 -2.68 -20.77 -47.17
C GLY A 5 -3.33 -20.84 -48.54
N SER A 6 -3.90 -21.98 -48.84
CA SER A 6 -4.69 -22.24 -50.04
C SER A 6 -5.92 -21.32 -50.13
N THR A 7 -6.20 -20.81 -51.33
CA THR A 7 -7.50 -20.32 -51.81
C THR A 7 -8.27 -19.24 -51.01
N GLY A 8 -7.58 -18.44 -50.16
CA GLY A 8 -8.21 -17.30 -49.50
C GLY A 8 -7.52 -15.99 -49.86
N THR A 9 -8.21 -14.87 -49.73
CA THR A 9 -7.67 -13.51 -49.98
C THR A 9 -6.53 -13.12 -49.06
N ASN A 10 -6.14 -13.96 -48.10
CA ASN A 10 -5.12 -13.74 -47.08
C ASN A 10 -3.81 -14.54 -47.34
N GLY A 11 -3.68 -15.23 -48.46
CA GLY A 11 -2.49 -16.02 -48.84
C GLY A 11 -1.73 -15.43 -50.01
N THR A 12 -0.54 -15.97 -50.26
CA THR A 12 0.18 -15.68 -51.50
C THR A 12 -0.49 -16.39 -52.66
N THR A 13 -0.89 -15.65 -53.67
CA THR A 13 -1.50 -16.16 -54.91
C THR A 13 -0.52 -16.00 -56.04
N GLN A 14 -0.47 -16.99 -56.95
CA GLN A 14 0.35 -16.93 -58.12
C GLN A 14 -0.54 -16.59 -59.34
N TYR A 15 -0.32 -15.40 -59.86
CA TYR A 15 -0.95 -14.94 -61.09
C TYR A 15 0.18 -14.72 -62.15
N GLY A 16 -0.19 -14.61 -63.44
CA GLY A 16 0.74 -14.34 -64.54
C GLY A 16 1.39 -12.93 -64.50
N THR A 17 1.30 -12.23 -63.38
CA THR A 17 1.89 -10.95 -63.08
C THR A 17 2.93 -11.09 -61.97
N ALA A 18 3.82 -10.08 -61.80
CA ALA A 18 4.83 -10.09 -60.77
C ALA A 18 4.23 -10.35 -59.39
N SER A 19 4.85 -11.25 -58.60
CA SER A 19 4.43 -11.58 -57.24
C SER A 19 4.45 -10.34 -56.35
N GLY A 20 3.35 -10.06 -55.70
CA GLY A 20 3.21 -8.98 -54.71
C GLY A 20 2.62 -9.48 -53.42
N ILE A 21 3.02 -8.92 -52.28
CA ILE A 21 2.41 -9.16 -50.99
C ILE A 21 1.21 -8.24 -50.86
N SER A 22 -0.02 -8.80 -50.84
CA SER A 22 -1.27 -8.03 -50.75
C SER A 22 -1.53 -7.52 -49.34
N ARG A 23 -0.96 -8.14 -48.29
CA ARG A 23 -1.09 -7.73 -46.91
C ARG A 23 0.10 -8.20 -46.08
N LEU A 24 0.72 -7.27 -45.39
CA LEU A 24 1.70 -7.55 -44.34
C LEU A 24 1.12 -7.04 -43.03
N THR A 25 0.94 -7.94 -42.07
CA THR A 25 0.54 -7.59 -40.70
C THR A 25 1.69 -7.88 -39.76
N GLN A 26 2.02 -6.93 -38.90
CA GLN A 26 3.09 -7.03 -37.94
C GLN A 26 2.51 -6.65 -36.56
N ASP A 27 2.75 -7.47 -35.56
CA ASP A 27 2.38 -7.29 -34.16
C ASP A 27 3.59 -6.99 -33.24
N GLY A 28 4.77 -6.89 -33.83
CA GLY A 28 6.01 -6.53 -33.14
C GLY A 28 6.16 -5.03 -32.95
N TYR A 29 6.86 -4.66 -31.89
CA TYR A 29 7.20 -3.27 -31.57
C TYR A 29 8.70 -3.06 -31.63
N SER A 30 9.12 -1.83 -31.96
CA SER A 30 10.53 -1.42 -31.80
C SER A 30 10.91 -1.40 -30.32
N SER A 31 12.20 -1.63 -30.02
CA SER A 31 12.70 -1.51 -28.65
C SER A 31 12.43 -0.10 -28.10
N GLY A 32 11.91 -0.02 -26.88
CA GLY A 32 11.65 1.21 -26.18
C GLY A 32 12.29 1.20 -24.79
N MET A 33 12.74 2.35 -24.32
CA MET A 33 13.17 2.53 -22.93
C MET A 33 11.99 3.04 -22.10
N LEU A 34 11.88 2.57 -20.86
CA LEU A 34 10.87 3.03 -19.91
C LEU A 34 11.11 4.52 -19.62
N GLN A 35 10.13 5.37 -19.91
CA GLN A 35 10.20 6.81 -19.67
C GLN A 35 9.57 7.18 -18.32
N ARG A 36 8.41 6.61 -18.00
CA ARG A 36 7.71 6.83 -16.73
C ARG A 36 6.82 5.67 -16.39
N MET A 37 6.49 5.56 -15.09
CA MET A 37 5.47 4.65 -14.58
C MET A 37 4.27 5.47 -14.11
N ALA A 38 3.08 4.92 -14.30
CA ALA A 38 1.83 5.43 -13.77
C ALA A 38 1.12 4.31 -13.01
N ILE A 39 0.44 4.67 -11.92
CA ILE A 39 -0.38 3.75 -11.14
C ILE A 39 -1.81 4.27 -11.19
N ASP A 40 -2.72 3.40 -11.60
CA ASP A 40 -4.15 3.72 -11.66
C ASP A 40 -4.85 3.42 -10.33
N LYS A 41 -6.11 3.87 -10.21
CA LYS A 41 -6.95 3.66 -9.02
C LYS A 41 -7.20 2.19 -8.69
N ASP A 42 -7.17 1.33 -9.70
CA ASP A 42 -7.28 -0.13 -9.56
C ASP A 42 -5.95 -0.79 -9.15
N GLY A 43 -4.93 0.03 -8.88
CA GLY A 43 -3.59 -0.42 -8.51
C GLY A 43 -2.78 -0.97 -9.69
N LEU A 44 -3.22 -0.77 -10.93
CA LEU A 44 -2.51 -1.24 -12.12
C LEU A 44 -1.29 -0.36 -12.36
N ILE A 45 -0.12 -0.97 -12.47
CA ILE A 45 1.14 -0.30 -12.76
C ILE A 45 1.39 -0.39 -14.26
N SER A 46 1.31 0.73 -14.95
CA SER A 46 1.62 0.85 -16.38
C SER A 46 2.93 1.58 -16.61
N GLY A 47 3.73 1.04 -17.51
CA GLY A 47 4.97 1.66 -17.98
C GLY A 47 4.78 2.28 -19.35
N ILE A 48 5.12 3.55 -19.48
CA ILE A 48 5.09 4.30 -20.73
C ILE A 48 6.50 4.29 -21.31
N PHE A 49 6.63 3.71 -22.50
CA PHE A 49 7.91 3.52 -23.18
C PHE A 49 8.14 4.57 -24.28
N SER A 50 9.42 4.77 -24.65
CA SER A 50 9.82 5.75 -25.67
C SER A 50 9.31 5.44 -27.08
N ASN A 51 8.87 4.21 -27.33
CA ASN A 51 8.24 3.78 -28.57
C ASN A 51 6.72 4.09 -28.64
N GLY A 52 6.18 4.79 -27.63
CA GLY A 52 4.77 5.16 -27.56
C GLY A 52 3.84 4.04 -27.05
N ASN A 53 4.39 2.91 -26.62
CA ASN A 53 3.59 1.82 -26.08
C ASN A 53 3.43 1.94 -24.57
N ASP A 54 2.22 1.63 -24.11
CA ASP A 54 1.89 1.45 -22.71
C ASP A 54 1.80 -0.04 -22.41
N LEU A 55 2.60 -0.51 -21.46
CA LEU A 55 2.62 -1.90 -21.04
C LEU A 55 2.28 -2.00 -19.55
N THR A 56 1.36 -2.88 -19.23
CA THR A 56 1.09 -3.23 -17.83
C THR A 56 2.24 -4.04 -17.26
N LEU A 57 2.91 -3.50 -16.24
CA LEU A 57 4.07 -4.09 -15.58
C LEU A 57 3.68 -4.98 -14.40
N GLY A 58 2.57 -4.64 -13.71
CA GLY A 58 2.09 -5.36 -12.54
C GLY A 58 0.87 -4.72 -11.94
N GLN A 59 0.45 -5.22 -10.79
CA GLN A 59 -0.67 -4.69 -10.03
C GLN A 59 -0.36 -4.72 -8.54
N VAL A 60 -0.72 -3.63 -7.84
CA VAL A 60 -0.70 -3.57 -6.37
C VAL A 60 -1.92 -4.29 -5.85
N LEU A 61 -1.71 -5.27 -4.99
CA LEU A 61 -2.78 -5.99 -4.32
C LEU A 61 -3.04 -5.41 -2.94
N LEU A 62 -4.30 -5.42 -2.54
CA LEU A 62 -4.74 -5.03 -1.19
C LEU A 62 -5.08 -6.28 -0.39
N ALA A 63 -4.64 -6.31 0.85
CA ALA A 63 -5.01 -7.34 1.81
C ALA A 63 -6.07 -6.78 2.77
N ASP A 64 -7.15 -7.51 2.93
CA ASP A 64 -8.18 -7.23 3.92
C ASP A 64 -8.14 -8.31 5.00
N PHE A 65 -8.39 -7.91 6.26
CA PHE A 65 -8.36 -8.81 7.40
C PHE A 65 -9.69 -8.75 8.14
N THR A 66 -10.14 -9.89 8.61
CA THR A 66 -11.39 -9.97 9.39
C THR A 66 -11.32 -9.12 10.65
N ASN A 67 -10.14 -9.05 11.28
CA ASN A 67 -9.88 -8.18 12.43
C ASN A 67 -8.53 -7.47 12.26
N SER A 68 -8.56 -6.26 11.74
CA SER A 68 -7.34 -5.44 11.54
C SER A 68 -6.66 -5.05 12.86
N GLY A 69 -7.42 -4.97 13.97
CA GLY A 69 -6.85 -4.69 15.30
C GLY A 69 -6.01 -5.82 15.87
N GLY A 70 -6.17 -7.04 15.35
CA GLY A 70 -5.39 -8.21 15.75
C GLY A 70 -4.03 -8.34 15.07
N LEU A 71 -3.67 -7.45 14.15
CA LEU A 71 -2.38 -7.47 13.48
C LEU A 71 -1.25 -7.08 14.43
N SER A 72 -0.12 -7.78 14.35
CA SER A 72 1.10 -7.43 15.08
C SER A 72 1.93 -6.42 14.31
N SER A 73 2.28 -5.30 14.94
CA SER A 73 3.18 -4.32 14.34
C SER A 73 4.63 -4.78 14.50
N GLU A 74 5.37 -4.85 13.38
CA GLU A 74 6.80 -5.18 13.38
C GLU A 74 7.70 -3.92 13.24
N GLY A 75 7.09 -2.74 13.24
CA GLY A 75 7.80 -1.47 13.02
C GLY A 75 7.88 -1.11 11.52
N ASN A 76 8.35 0.10 11.23
CA ASN A 76 8.45 0.66 9.86
C ASN A 76 7.12 0.59 9.07
N ASN A 77 5.98 0.71 9.75
CA ASN A 77 4.64 0.54 9.19
C ASN A 77 4.36 -0.85 8.59
N LEU A 78 5.13 -1.86 9.02
CA LEU A 78 4.91 -3.25 8.64
C LEU A 78 4.06 -3.95 9.68
N TYR A 79 3.11 -4.74 9.19
CA TYR A 79 2.20 -5.53 10.01
C TYR A 79 2.28 -6.99 9.60
N LYS A 80 2.19 -7.86 10.58
CA LYS A 80 2.17 -9.31 10.41
C LYS A 80 0.85 -9.88 10.85
N GLU A 81 0.38 -10.89 10.12
CA GLU A 81 -0.80 -11.65 10.49
C GLU A 81 -0.59 -12.39 11.81
N THR A 82 -1.65 -12.49 12.60
CA THR A 82 -1.70 -13.27 13.82
C THR A 82 -2.94 -14.17 13.79
N TYR A 83 -3.05 -15.04 14.77
CA TYR A 83 -4.25 -15.86 14.92
C TYR A 83 -5.52 -15.02 15.11
N ASP A 84 -5.40 -13.89 15.81
CA ASP A 84 -6.52 -12.99 16.09
C ASP A 84 -6.93 -12.11 14.90
N SER A 85 -6.01 -11.84 13.97
CA SER A 85 -6.31 -11.08 12.75
C SER A 85 -7.05 -11.90 11.71
N GLY A 86 -6.89 -13.23 11.75
CA GLY A 86 -7.31 -14.11 10.68
C GLY A 86 -6.38 -14.06 9.46
N GLN A 87 -6.70 -14.87 8.44
CA GLN A 87 -5.92 -14.92 7.21
C GLN A 87 -6.21 -13.72 6.30
N PRO A 88 -5.20 -13.22 5.56
CA PRO A 88 -5.38 -12.11 4.63
C PRO A 88 -6.24 -12.51 3.43
N LEU A 89 -7.25 -11.71 3.15
CA LEU A 89 -8.04 -11.78 1.93
C LEU A 89 -7.42 -10.86 0.87
N ILE A 90 -6.54 -11.41 0.04
CA ILE A 90 -5.79 -10.66 -0.96
C ILE A 90 -6.63 -10.48 -2.23
N GLY A 91 -6.60 -9.29 -2.81
CA GLY A 91 -7.26 -9.02 -4.09
C GLY A 91 -6.93 -7.65 -4.66
N ALA A 92 -7.43 -7.41 -5.88
CA ALA A 92 -7.25 -6.13 -6.55
C ALA A 92 -8.00 -5.00 -5.85
N ALA A 93 -7.48 -3.78 -5.96
CA ALA A 93 -8.18 -2.59 -5.49
C ALA A 93 -9.55 -2.44 -6.19
N GLY A 94 -10.52 -1.87 -5.49
CA GLY A 94 -11.89 -1.68 -6.00
C GLY A 94 -12.73 -2.96 -6.12
N SER A 95 -12.15 -4.15 -5.84
CA SER A 95 -12.87 -5.42 -5.89
C SER A 95 -13.33 -5.86 -4.50
N SER A 96 -14.49 -6.53 -4.41
CA SER A 96 -15.00 -7.14 -3.18
C SER A 96 -15.05 -6.21 -1.97
N GLY A 97 -15.40 -4.93 -2.18
CA GLY A 97 -15.50 -3.93 -1.11
C GLY A 97 -14.18 -3.32 -0.67
N ARG A 98 -13.06 -3.68 -1.30
CA ARG A 98 -11.74 -3.06 -1.01
C ARG A 98 -11.68 -1.64 -1.53
N GLY A 99 -10.88 -0.81 -0.85
CA GLY A 99 -10.63 0.58 -1.24
C GLY A 99 -9.90 0.71 -2.57
N LEU A 100 -9.78 1.96 -3.04
CA LEU A 100 -9.03 2.31 -4.25
C LEU A 100 -7.60 2.74 -3.86
N VAL A 101 -6.67 2.55 -4.79
CA VAL A 101 -5.29 3.06 -4.65
C VAL A 101 -5.24 4.50 -5.13
N GLN A 102 -4.59 5.35 -4.37
CA GLN A 102 -4.32 6.73 -4.77
C GLN A 102 -2.82 6.92 -4.94
N ALA A 103 -2.40 7.06 -6.18
CA ALA A 103 -0.99 7.27 -6.52
C ALA A 103 -0.53 8.69 -6.21
N SER A 104 0.79 8.86 -6.06
CA SER A 104 1.44 10.16 -5.84
C SER A 104 0.94 10.93 -4.62
N THR A 105 0.46 10.24 -3.60
CA THR A 105 0.00 10.82 -2.34
C THR A 105 0.75 10.21 -1.17
N LEU A 106 0.90 11.00 -0.11
CA LEU A 106 1.43 10.56 1.17
C LEU A 106 0.33 10.70 2.22
N GLU A 107 0.19 9.67 3.03
CA GLU A 107 -0.72 9.69 4.17
C GLU A 107 -0.17 10.64 5.24
N LEU A 108 -1.03 11.56 5.70
CA LEU A 108 -0.69 12.46 6.79
C LEU A 108 -0.93 11.76 8.12
N SER A 109 -0.14 12.14 9.14
CA SER A 109 -0.37 11.68 10.50
C SER A 109 -1.73 12.17 11.01
N ASN A 110 -2.49 11.30 11.64
CA ASN A 110 -3.74 11.62 12.34
C ASN A 110 -3.53 11.94 13.82
N VAL A 111 -2.27 12.01 14.29
CA VAL A 111 -1.92 12.35 15.67
C VAL A 111 -2.04 13.85 15.88
N ASP A 112 -2.88 14.26 16.81
CA ASP A 112 -2.99 15.63 17.29
C ASP A 112 -1.97 15.87 18.41
N LEU A 113 -0.89 16.56 18.09
CA LEU A 113 0.18 16.88 19.04
C LEU A 113 -0.33 17.68 20.25
N ALA A 114 -1.31 18.57 20.07
CA ALA A 114 -1.84 19.35 21.17
C ALA A 114 -2.55 18.47 22.21
N ARG A 115 -3.30 17.50 21.74
CA ARG A 115 -3.96 16.50 22.58
C ARG A 115 -2.95 15.64 23.32
N GLU A 116 -1.94 15.12 22.62
CA GLU A 116 -0.90 14.31 23.23
C GLU A 116 -0.12 15.08 24.31
N PHE A 117 0.13 16.38 24.09
CA PHE A 117 0.76 17.23 25.10
C PHE A 117 -0.13 17.43 26.33
N VAL A 118 -1.46 17.61 26.15
CA VAL A 118 -2.39 17.71 27.27
C VAL A 118 -2.42 16.42 28.07
N ASP A 119 -2.45 15.28 27.42
CA ASP A 119 -2.44 13.96 28.06
C ASP A 119 -1.12 13.74 28.82
N MET A 120 0.01 14.12 28.25
CA MET A 120 1.31 14.08 28.91
C MET A 120 1.36 14.97 30.16
N ILE A 121 0.86 16.23 30.07
CA ILE A 121 0.79 17.13 31.22
C ILE A 121 -0.12 16.56 32.30
N SER A 122 -1.25 15.98 31.92
CA SER A 122 -2.18 15.34 32.86
C SER A 122 -1.53 14.17 33.59
N ALA A 123 -0.81 13.32 32.86
CA ALA A 123 -0.06 12.21 33.44
C ALA A 123 1.05 12.69 34.39
N GLN A 124 1.79 13.73 34.01
CA GLN A 124 2.83 14.34 34.87
C GLN A 124 2.24 14.92 36.15
N ARG A 125 1.10 15.61 36.07
CA ARG A 125 0.40 16.13 37.25
C ARG A 125 -0.11 15.02 38.16
N GLY A 126 -0.63 13.94 37.59
CA GLY A 126 -1.02 12.75 38.33
C GLY A 126 0.13 12.13 39.09
N PHE A 127 1.29 12.00 38.43
CA PHE A 127 2.50 11.50 39.09
C PHE A 127 2.97 12.42 40.21
N GLN A 128 2.98 13.75 40.00
CA GLN A 128 3.34 14.74 41.03
C GLN A 128 2.38 14.70 42.21
N ALA A 129 1.07 14.56 41.96
CA ALA A 129 0.07 14.44 43.03
C ALA A 129 0.31 13.18 43.89
N ASN A 130 0.53 12.03 43.26
CA ASN A 130 0.82 10.79 43.97
C ASN A 130 2.13 10.89 44.79
N SER A 131 3.18 11.48 44.21
CA SER A 131 4.42 11.73 44.94
C SER A 131 4.24 12.64 46.16
N LYS A 132 3.40 13.67 46.01
CA LYS A 132 3.08 14.57 47.16
C LYS A 132 2.33 13.85 48.28
N ILE A 133 1.40 12.95 47.94
CA ILE A 133 0.70 12.13 48.94
C ILE A 133 1.69 11.28 49.75
N ILE A 134 2.65 10.66 49.09
CA ILE A 134 3.68 9.85 49.76
C ILE A 134 4.50 10.71 50.71
N THR A 135 4.97 11.88 50.28
CA THR A 135 5.78 12.77 51.13
C THR A 135 4.98 13.28 52.35
N THR A 136 3.70 13.64 52.15
CA THR A 136 2.85 14.08 53.29
C THR A 136 2.57 12.93 54.24
N THR A 137 2.43 11.70 53.75
CA THR A 137 2.26 10.53 54.62
C THR A 137 3.51 10.28 55.48
N ASP A 138 4.69 10.41 54.88
CA ASP A 138 5.95 10.28 55.61
C ASP A 138 6.13 11.39 56.68
N GLU A 139 5.72 12.63 56.37
CA GLU A 139 5.70 13.74 57.32
C GLU A 139 4.77 13.44 58.52
N ILE A 140 3.52 12.95 58.26
CA ILE A 140 2.57 12.58 59.29
C ILE A 140 3.10 11.43 60.17
N LEU A 141 3.70 10.40 59.55
CA LEU A 141 4.30 9.29 60.28
C LEU A 141 5.47 9.76 61.17
N SER A 142 6.30 10.67 60.69
CA SER A 142 7.38 11.27 61.45
C SER A 142 6.86 12.04 62.65
N GLU A 143 5.76 12.84 62.50
CA GLU A 143 5.13 13.59 63.57
C GLU A 143 4.52 12.64 64.64
N LEU A 144 3.86 11.56 64.17
CA LEU A 144 3.31 10.56 65.09
C LEU A 144 4.38 9.85 65.95
N VAL A 145 5.54 9.55 65.36
CA VAL A 145 6.63 8.93 66.09
C VAL A 145 7.21 9.89 67.11
N ASN A 146 7.25 11.21 66.83
CA ASN A 146 7.73 12.23 67.76
C ASN A 146 6.77 12.48 68.92
N LEU A 147 5.45 12.31 68.69
CA LEU A 147 4.44 12.44 69.75
C LEU A 147 4.47 11.30 70.80
N LYS A 148 5.08 10.17 70.45
CA LYS A 148 5.20 9.00 71.36
C LYS A 148 6.42 9.11 72.30
N ARG A 149 7.20 10.15 72.21
CA ARG A 149 8.28 10.46 73.12
C ARG A 149 7.83 11.48 74.16
#